data_f292e7f58b36ef6531429b9ceb253567
#
_entry.id   f292e7f58b36ef6531429b9ceb253567
#
_cell.length_a   1.000
_cell.length_b   1.000
_cell.length_c   1.000
_cell.angle_alpha   90.00
_cell.angle_beta   90.00
_cell.angle_gamma   90.00
#
_symmetry.space_group_name_H-M   'P 1'
#
loop_
_entity.id
_entity.type
_entity.pdbx_description
1 polymer ?
#
loop_
_entity_poly.entity_id
_entity_poly.type
_entity_poly.pdbx_seq_one_letter_code
_entity_poly.pdbx_strand_id
1 'polypeptide(L)'
;PAGRTDAGVHAWGQMIGADLPERVNLPVLMKQLNSLCGPSIAVREAVWTKPDFHARYTALWRSYRYTVLNTETPNPFMVDSAWHIIKPLKLRSMQLASDAVIGEHDFSAFCRKPKPADENDTFEHSMRRHVMNAEWRDLGEGVLRFDIRANAFCHQMVRALVGTFIEIGLSKRPPSDMRGLIVSGDRAQAAPVAPPQGLILWEVGYPADCD
;
A
#
# COMPACT_ATOMS: atom_id res chain seq x y z
N PRO A 1 -7.47 -13.11 1.79
CA PRO A 1 -7.50 -11.66 1.91
C PRO A 1 -7.32 -10.96 0.56
N ALA A 2 -7.81 -9.72 0.45
CA ALA A 2 -7.70 -8.91 -0.76
C ALA A 2 -6.25 -8.55 -1.13
N GLY A 3 -5.39 -8.42 -0.13
CA GLY A 3 -3.96 -8.19 -0.30
C GLY A 3 -3.19 -8.65 0.93
N ARG A 4 -1.98 -9.19 0.72
CA ARG A 4 -1.06 -9.46 1.81
C ARG A 4 -0.37 -8.15 2.20
N THR A 5 -0.28 -7.88 3.49
CA THR A 5 0.52 -6.78 4.04
C THR A 5 1.79 -7.35 4.69
N ASP A 6 2.89 -6.61 4.60
CA ASP A 6 4.14 -6.97 5.30
C ASP A 6 3.94 -6.86 6.82
N ALA A 7 4.80 -7.49 7.60
CA ALA A 7 4.81 -7.31 9.05
C ALA A 7 5.00 -5.81 9.40
N GLY A 8 4.17 -5.30 10.31
CA GLY A 8 4.14 -3.90 10.72
C GLY A 8 3.39 -2.95 9.77
N VAL A 9 2.83 -3.43 8.67
CA VAL A 9 1.93 -2.66 7.79
C VAL A 9 0.50 -2.80 8.30
N HIS A 10 -0.18 -1.68 8.43
CA HIS A 10 -1.57 -1.59 8.89
C HIS A 10 -2.57 -1.84 7.76
N ALA A 11 -3.80 -2.15 8.13
CA ALA A 11 -4.92 -2.22 7.21
C ALA A 11 -6.19 -1.66 7.85
N TRP A 12 -6.76 -0.65 7.23
CA TRP A 12 -8.08 -0.13 7.57
C TRP A 12 -9.18 -0.82 6.78
N GLY A 13 -8.93 -1.09 5.51
CA GLY A 13 -9.88 -1.66 4.55
C GLY A 13 -9.51 -3.07 4.09
N GLN A 14 -8.93 -3.94 4.95
CA GLN A 14 -8.68 -5.33 4.56
C GLN A 14 -10.00 -6.08 4.36
N MET A 15 -10.07 -6.87 3.29
CA MET A 15 -11.20 -7.74 2.99
C MET A 15 -10.74 -9.20 3.03
N ILE A 16 -11.56 -10.05 3.64
CA ILE A 16 -11.33 -11.50 3.75
C ILE A 16 -12.58 -12.22 3.25
N GLY A 17 -12.42 -13.17 2.35
CA GLY A 17 -13.47 -14.13 1.98
C GLY A 17 -13.26 -15.43 2.75
N ALA A 18 -14.35 -16.00 3.22
CA ALA A 18 -14.39 -17.32 3.86
C ALA A 18 -15.70 -18.03 3.52
N ASP A 19 -15.62 -19.34 3.29
CA ASP A 19 -16.80 -20.17 3.09
C ASP A 19 -17.40 -20.51 4.45
N LEU A 20 -18.68 -20.21 4.62
CA LEU A 20 -19.40 -20.42 5.87
C LEU A 20 -20.72 -21.17 5.57
N PRO A 21 -21.19 -22.00 6.52
CA PRO A 21 -22.54 -22.57 6.43
C PRO A 21 -23.61 -21.46 6.40
N GLU A 22 -24.63 -21.58 5.55
CA GLU A 22 -25.71 -20.59 5.38
C GLU A 22 -26.44 -20.23 6.71
N ARG A 23 -26.46 -21.15 7.67
CA ARG A 23 -27.08 -20.95 9.00
C ARG A 23 -26.31 -19.99 9.92
N VAL A 24 -25.13 -19.50 9.52
CA VAL A 24 -24.31 -18.63 10.36
C VAL A 24 -24.96 -17.26 10.50
N ASN A 25 -25.15 -16.82 11.74
CA ASN A 25 -25.60 -15.46 12.03
C ASN A 25 -24.40 -14.50 12.00
N LEU A 26 -24.29 -13.69 10.94
CA LEU A 26 -23.15 -12.79 10.74
C LEU A 26 -22.94 -11.78 11.89
N PRO A 27 -23.95 -11.10 12.46
CA PRO A 27 -23.81 -10.25 13.64
C PRO A 27 -23.22 -10.97 14.85
N VAL A 28 -23.62 -12.22 15.12
CA VAL A 28 -23.07 -13.02 16.20
C VAL A 28 -21.61 -13.39 15.91
N LEU A 29 -21.32 -13.82 14.69
CA LEU A 29 -19.96 -14.14 14.25
C LEU A 29 -19.02 -12.93 14.42
N MET A 30 -19.43 -11.74 13.96
CA MET A 30 -18.65 -10.50 14.13
C MET A 30 -18.32 -10.21 15.58
N LYS A 31 -19.31 -10.33 16.48
CA LYS A 31 -19.11 -10.14 17.93
C LYS A 31 -18.11 -11.13 18.50
N GLN A 32 -18.19 -12.41 18.09
CA GLN A 32 -17.26 -13.45 18.52
C GLN A 32 -15.84 -13.19 18.02
N LEU A 33 -15.68 -12.86 16.73
CA LEU A 33 -14.38 -12.54 16.16
C LEU A 33 -13.73 -11.33 16.83
N ASN A 34 -14.49 -10.26 17.08
CA ASN A 34 -13.98 -9.08 17.75
C ASN A 34 -13.59 -9.36 19.22
N SER A 35 -14.30 -10.28 19.89
CA SER A 35 -13.91 -10.73 21.24
C SER A 35 -12.62 -11.54 21.25
N LEU A 36 -12.37 -12.36 20.22
CA LEU A 36 -11.20 -13.23 20.14
C LEU A 36 -9.95 -12.51 19.61
N CYS A 37 -10.11 -11.59 18.67
CA CYS A 37 -8.99 -10.98 17.93
C CYS A 37 -8.66 -9.55 18.41
N GLY A 38 -9.52 -8.94 19.21
CA GLY A 38 -9.29 -7.59 19.73
C GLY A 38 -8.10 -7.52 20.72
N PRO A 39 -7.49 -6.35 20.89
CA PRO A 39 -7.76 -5.11 20.16
C PRO A 39 -7.05 -5.00 18.80
N SER A 40 -6.18 -5.97 18.43
CA SER A 40 -5.30 -5.85 17.27
C SER A 40 -6.02 -5.99 15.92
N ILE A 41 -7.16 -6.71 15.91
CA ILE A 41 -8.00 -6.89 14.72
C ILE A 41 -9.44 -6.60 15.13
N ALA A 42 -10.15 -5.82 14.28
CA ALA A 42 -11.56 -5.54 14.43
C ALA A 42 -12.30 -5.82 13.11
N VAL A 43 -13.31 -6.69 13.18
CA VAL A 43 -14.24 -6.92 12.06
C VAL A 43 -15.32 -5.85 12.14
N ARG A 44 -15.40 -4.98 11.14
CA ARG A 44 -16.35 -3.86 11.10
C ARG A 44 -17.64 -4.22 10.38
N GLU A 45 -17.53 -5.13 9.41
CA GLU A 45 -18.64 -5.54 8.58
C GLU A 45 -18.47 -7.00 8.15
N ALA A 46 -19.57 -7.71 7.98
CA ALA A 46 -19.63 -9.03 7.38
C ALA A 46 -20.92 -9.13 6.55
N VAL A 47 -20.78 -9.50 5.29
CA VAL A 47 -21.87 -9.62 4.33
C VAL A 47 -21.78 -10.96 3.59
N TRP A 48 -22.91 -11.49 3.17
CA TRP A 48 -22.96 -12.58 2.23
C TRP A 48 -22.69 -12.04 0.82
N THR A 49 -21.93 -12.78 0.04
CA THR A 49 -21.57 -12.39 -1.33
C THR A 49 -21.95 -13.50 -2.30
N LYS A 50 -21.86 -13.21 -3.60
CA LYS A 50 -22.07 -14.21 -4.66
C LYS A 50 -21.07 -15.37 -4.53
N PRO A 51 -21.42 -16.60 -4.95
CA PRO A 51 -20.55 -17.78 -4.82
C PRO A 51 -19.20 -17.67 -5.57
N ASP A 52 -19.12 -16.86 -6.60
CA ASP A 52 -17.92 -16.62 -7.41
C ASP A 52 -17.06 -15.46 -6.89
N PHE A 53 -17.49 -14.79 -5.82
CA PHE A 53 -16.70 -13.71 -5.21
C PHE A 53 -15.41 -14.23 -4.63
N HIS A 54 -14.31 -13.58 -4.99
CA HIS A 54 -13.01 -13.84 -4.41
C HIS A 54 -12.33 -12.55 -3.96
N ALA A 55 -12.12 -12.39 -2.64
CA ALA A 55 -11.61 -11.13 -2.04
C ALA A 55 -10.37 -10.53 -2.74
N ARG A 56 -9.49 -11.35 -3.32
CA ARG A 56 -8.30 -10.91 -4.04
C ARG A 56 -8.52 -10.66 -5.53
N TYR A 57 -9.21 -11.57 -6.21
CA TYR A 57 -9.26 -11.57 -7.68
C TYR A 57 -10.45 -10.77 -8.24
N THR A 58 -11.55 -10.67 -7.48
CA THR A 58 -12.69 -9.82 -7.84
C THR A 58 -12.41 -8.34 -7.63
N ALA A 59 -11.40 -7.98 -6.81
CA ALA A 59 -11.07 -6.59 -6.53
C ALA A 59 -10.53 -5.85 -7.75
N LEU A 60 -11.14 -4.72 -8.08
CA LEU A 60 -10.79 -3.85 -9.20
C LEU A 60 -9.58 -2.97 -8.91
N TRP A 61 -9.45 -2.50 -7.68
CA TRP A 61 -8.35 -1.65 -7.25
C TRP A 61 -8.10 -1.75 -5.74
N ARG A 62 -6.94 -1.28 -5.31
CA ARG A 62 -6.55 -1.08 -3.90
C ARG A 62 -6.04 0.33 -3.75
N SER A 63 -6.29 0.93 -2.59
CA SER A 63 -5.64 2.19 -2.21
C SER A 63 -4.84 2.03 -0.93
N TYR A 64 -3.71 2.72 -0.90
CA TYR A 64 -2.82 2.78 0.26
C TYR A 64 -2.59 4.22 0.65
N ARG A 65 -2.35 4.42 1.94
CA ARG A 65 -1.87 5.68 2.52
C ARG A 65 -0.55 5.44 3.20
N TYR A 66 0.37 6.38 3.05
CA TYR A 66 1.61 6.36 3.79
C TYR A 66 1.80 7.70 4.50
N THR A 67 1.98 7.65 5.83
CA THR A 67 2.12 8.84 6.67
C THR A 67 3.58 9.09 7.03
N VAL A 68 4.02 10.33 6.86
CA VAL A 68 5.32 10.84 7.28
C VAL A 68 5.09 11.97 8.26
N LEU A 69 5.78 11.94 9.38
CA LEU A 69 5.87 13.05 10.31
C LEU A 69 7.19 13.81 10.05
N ASN A 70 7.08 14.98 9.43
CA ASN A 70 8.24 15.81 9.09
C ASN A 70 8.38 17.00 10.06
N THR A 71 8.87 16.69 11.24
CA THR A 71 9.05 17.64 12.34
C THR A 71 10.42 17.44 12.99
N GLU A 72 10.94 18.46 13.65
CA GLU A 72 12.19 18.38 14.43
C GLU A 72 12.04 17.42 15.62
N THR A 73 10.91 17.50 16.32
CA THR A 73 10.62 16.67 17.50
C THR A 73 9.66 15.53 17.10
N PRO A 74 9.91 14.27 17.54
CA PRO A 74 9.01 13.16 17.29
C PRO A 74 7.69 13.31 18.06
N ASN A 75 6.61 12.71 17.55
CA ASN A 75 5.34 12.61 18.25
C ASN A 75 5.15 11.16 18.75
N PRO A 76 5.16 10.91 20.08
CA PRO A 76 5.01 9.56 20.63
C PRO A 76 3.71 8.84 20.23
N PHE A 77 2.61 9.58 19.99
CA PHE A 77 1.34 9.02 19.55
C PHE A 77 1.34 8.52 18.09
N MET A 78 2.37 8.88 17.31
CA MET A 78 2.49 8.51 15.91
C MET A 78 3.62 7.50 15.64
N VAL A 79 4.28 6.98 16.67
CA VAL A 79 5.43 6.08 16.52
C VAL A 79 5.12 4.83 15.71
N ASP A 80 3.92 4.28 15.88
CA ASP A 80 3.46 3.07 15.20
C ASP A 80 2.63 3.34 13.94
N SER A 81 2.46 4.62 13.53
CA SER A 81 1.59 4.99 12.40
C SER A 81 2.20 5.99 11.42
N ALA A 82 3.43 6.46 11.66
CA ALA A 82 4.14 7.38 10.78
C ALA A 82 5.65 7.11 10.74
N TRP A 83 6.27 7.51 9.64
CA TRP A 83 7.72 7.58 9.54
C TRP A 83 8.18 8.98 9.93
N HIS A 84 8.85 9.11 11.08
CA HIS A 84 9.42 10.39 11.52
C HIS A 84 10.70 10.74 10.75
N ILE A 85 10.73 11.92 10.17
CA ILE A 85 11.87 12.46 9.41
C ILE A 85 12.15 13.90 9.89
N ILE A 86 13.32 14.10 10.51
CA ILE A 86 13.69 15.37 11.08
C ILE A 86 14.04 16.41 10.01
N LYS A 87 14.80 15.99 8.97
CA LYS A 87 15.25 16.91 7.92
C LYS A 87 14.06 17.42 7.10
N PRO A 88 13.96 18.74 6.84
CA PRO A 88 12.87 19.29 6.04
C PRO A 88 12.77 18.65 4.66
N LEU A 89 11.55 18.27 4.27
CA LEU A 89 11.23 17.68 2.98
C LEU A 89 10.68 18.73 2.02
N LYS A 90 11.15 18.72 0.78
CA LYS A 90 10.63 19.55 -0.29
C LYS A 90 9.36 18.90 -0.88
N LEU A 91 8.21 19.14 -0.27
CA LEU A 91 6.93 18.56 -0.68
C LEU A 91 6.65 18.77 -2.18
N ARG A 92 6.91 19.97 -2.72
CA ARG A 92 6.69 20.25 -4.15
C ARG A 92 7.49 19.32 -5.07
N SER A 93 8.73 18.98 -4.70
CA SER A 93 9.54 18.03 -5.47
C SER A 93 8.97 16.62 -5.45
N MET A 94 8.41 16.20 -4.30
CA MET A 94 7.75 14.90 -4.16
C MET A 94 6.45 14.84 -4.97
N GLN A 95 5.68 15.93 -4.98
CA GLN A 95 4.46 16.05 -5.80
C GLN A 95 4.78 15.94 -7.29
N LEU A 96 5.78 16.69 -7.78
CA LEU A 96 6.21 16.62 -9.18
C LEU A 96 6.67 15.21 -9.58
N ALA A 97 7.36 14.50 -8.68
CA ALA A 97 7.78 13.12 -8.94
C ALA A 97 6.61 12.15 -8.97
N SER A 98 5.51 12.45 -8.24
CA SER A 98 4.32 11.58 -8.19
C SER A 98 3.61 11.49 -9.54
N ASP A 99 3.63 12.54 -10.34
CA ASP A 99 3.02 12.54 -11.67
C ASP A 99 3.60 11.45 -12.58
N ALA A 100 4.90 11.13 -12.40
CA ALA A 100 5.58 10.13 -13.21
C ALA A 100 5.13 8.68 -12.93
N VAL A 101 4.48 8.41 -11.79
CA VAL A 101 4.02 7.05 -11.45
C VAL A 101 2.58 6.77 -11.88
N ILE A 102 1.84 7.82 -12.29
CA ILE A 102 0.44 7.68 -12.76
C ILE A 102 0.43 7.05 -14.14
N GLY A 103 -0.50 6.14 -14.38
CA GLY A 103 -0.65 5.41 -15.64
C GLY A 103 -0.17 3.96 -15.55
N GLU A 104 -0.01 3.34 -16.71
CA GLU A 104 0.44 1.95 -16.82
C GLU A 104 1.95 1.90 -17.03
N HIS A 105 2.66 1.30 -16.08
CA HIS A 105 4.11 1.18 -16.11
C HIS A 105 4.58 -0.20 -15.63
N ASP A 106 5.81 -0.57 -16.00
CA ASP A 106 6.54 -1.65 -15.36
C ASP A 106 7.22 -1.12 -14.09
N PHE A 107 6.78 -1.62 -12.94
CA PHE A 107 7.31 -1.22 -11.63
C PHE A 107 8.42 -2.15 -11.11
N SER A 108 9.13 -2.86 -11.97
CA SER A 108 10.22 -3.77 -11.58
C SER A 108 11.26 -3.10 -10.67
N ALA A 109 11.59 -1.82 -10.90
CA ALA A 109 12.47 -1.05 -10.03
C ALA A 109 11.97 -0.87 -8.59
N PHE A 110 10.69 -1.04 -8.35
CA PHE A 110 10.07 -0.83 -7.02
C PHE A 110 9.52 -2.13 -6.41
N CYS A 111 9.64 -3.25 -7.11
CA CYS A 111 9.07 -4.52 -6.68
C CYS A 111 10.17 -5.46 -6.19
N ARG A 112 9.90 -6.15 -5.09
CA ARG A 112 10.68 -7.33 -4.75
C ARG A 112 10.21 -8.49 -5.62
N LYS A 113 11.09 -9.03 -6.45
CA LYS A 113 10.78 -10.20 -7.27
C LYS A 113 10.41 -11.39 -6.37
N PRO A 114 9.35 -12.15 -6.70
CA PRO A 114 9.06 -13.41 -6.02
C PRO A 114 10.26 -14.33 -6.14
N LYS A 115 10.50 -15.14 -5.11
CA LYS A 115 11.44 -16.26 -5.28
C LYS A 115 10.74 -17.33 -6.11
N PRO A 116 11.45 -17.99 -7.05
CA PRO A 116 10.92 -19.16 -7.73
C PRO A 116 10.41 -20.18 -6.72
N ALA A 117 9.31 -20.82 -7.00
CA ALA A 117 8.74 -21.86 -6.12
C ALA A 117 9.64 -23.11 -6.11
N ASP A 118 10.23 -23.42 -7.26
CA ASP A 118 11.23 -24.47 -7.46
C ASP A 118 12.18 -24.08 -8.62
N GLU A 119 13.20 -24.92 -8.91
CA GLU A 119 14.19 -24.66 -9.97
C GLU A 119 13.58 -24.68 -11.39
N ASN A 120 12.38 -25.21 -11.56
CA ASN A 120 11.65 -25.29 -12.82
C ASN A 120 10.58 -24.21 -12.96
N ASP A 121 10.41 -23.34 -11.95
CA ASP A 121 9.44 -22.23 -12.00
C ASP A 121 9.94 -21.13 -12.95
N THR A 122 9.56 -21.26 -14.22
CA THR A 122 9.86 -20.29 -15.29
C THR A 122 8.81 -19.20 -15.40
N PHE A 123 7.81 -19.14 -14.47
CA PHE A 123 6.71 -18.19 -14.55
C PHE A 123 7.19 -16.76 -14.27
N GLU A 124 7.29 -15.95 -15.31
CA GLU A 124 7.57 -14.53 -15.17
C GLU A 124 6.33 -13.77 -14.67
N HIS A 125 6.38 -13.36 -13.40
CA HIS A 125 5.35 -12.48 -12.86
C HIS A 125 5.47 -11.08 -13.46
N SER A 126 4.49 -10.66 -14.25
CA SER A 126 4.43 -9.30 -14.75
C SER A 126 4.44 -8.28 -13.60
N MET A 127 5.34 -7.30 -13.68
CA MET A 127 5.40 -6.17 -12.74
C MET A 127 4.66 -4.93 -13.27
N ARG A 128 3.97 -5.06 -14.41
CA ARG A 128 3.14 -3.97 -14.96
C ARG A 128 1.92 -3.73 -14.07
N ARG A 129 1.70 -2.47 -13.71
CA ARG A 129 0.56 -2.02 -12.90
C ARG A 129 -0.01 -0.74 -13.49
N HIS A 130 -1.31 -0.54 -13.31
CA HIS A 130 -1.98 0.72 -13.65
C HIS A 130 -2.24 1.52 -12.39
N VAL A 131 -1.48 2.59 -12.20
CA VAL A 131 -1.68 3.54 -11.09
C VAL A 131 -2.70 4.59 -11.52
N MET A 132 -3.82 4.64 -10.83
CA MET A 132 -4.94 5.55 -11.12
C MET A 132 -4.77 6.91 -10.48
N ASN A 133 -4.10 6.96 -9.32
CA ASN A 133 -3.81 8.18 -8.57
C ASN A 133 -2.56 8.00 -7.72
N ALA A 134 -1.76 9.05 -7.60
CA ALA A 134 -0.59 9.11 -6.71
C ALA A 134 -0.38 10.58 -6.30
N GLU A 135 -0.55 10.89 -5.01
CA GLU A 135 -0.55 12.28 -4.55
C GLU A 135 0.06 12.43 -3.17
N TRP A 136 0.91 13.45 -2.99
CA TRP A 136 1.39 13.90 -1.70
C TRP A 136 0.59 15.10 -1.22
N ARG A 137 0.13 15.04 0.03
CA ARG A 137 -0.64 16.10 0.71
C ARG A 137 0.04 16.53 2.00
N ASP A 138 -0.03 17.82 2.28
CA ASP A 138 0.26 18.39 3.60
C ASP A 138 -1.05 18.40 4.41
N LEU A 139 -1.04 17.75 5.55
CA LEU A 139 -2.19 17.71 6.46
C LEU A 139 -2.06 18.72 7.61
N GLY A 140 -1.00 19.53 7.60
CA GLY A 140 -0.67 20.44 8.68
C GLY A 140 0.18 19.79 9.77
N GLU A 141 0.72 20.61 10.67
CA GLU A 141 1.52 20.19 11.82
C GLU A 141 2.71 19.26 11.48
N GLY A 142 3.26 19.40 10.27
CA GLY A 142 4.35 18.57 9.76
C GLY A 142 3.93 17.15 9.34
N VAL A 143 2.62 16.86 9.28
CA VAL A 143 2.13 15.57 8.81
C VAL A 143 1.98 15.62 7.30
N LEU A 144 2.77 14.82 6.60
CA LEU A 144 2.65 14.59 5.15
C LEU A 144 2.06 13.23 4.88
N ARG A 145 1.18 13.12 3.87
CA ARG A 145 0.55 11.86 3.49
C ARG A 145 0.68 11.62 1.99
N PHE A 146 1.10 10.41 1.65
CA PHE A 146 1.06 9.89 0.28
C PHE A 146 -0.18 9.00 0.12
N ASP A 147 -1.04 9.34 -0.81
CA ASP A 147 -2.20 8.55 -1.23
C ASP A 147 -1.91 7.93 -2.60
N ILE A 148 -2.10 6.61 -2.75
CA ILE A 148 -1.92 5.90 -4.02
C ILE A 148 -3.03 4.89 -4.24
N ARG A 149 -3.58 4.85 -5.47
CA ARG A 149 -4.57 3.86 -5.91
C ARG A 149 -4.11 3.21 -7.21
N ALA A 150 -4.18 1.87 -7.28
CA ALA A 150 -3.83 1.10 -8.47
C ALA A 150 -4.70 -0.16 -8.59
N ASN A 151 -4.74 -0.75 -9.80
CA ASN A 151 -5.40 -2.04 -10.03
C ASN A 151 -4.81 -3.15 -9.16
N ALA A 152 -3.49 -3.16 -8.99
CA ALA A 152 -2.77 -4.07 -8.11
C ALA A 152 -1.42 -3.48 -7.70
N PHE A 153 -0.81 -4.06 -6.68
CA PHE A 153 0.55 -3.72 -6.23
C PHE A 153 1.40 -4.98 -6.16
N CYS A 154 2.67 -4.87 -6.54
CA CYS A 154 3.64 -5.92 -6.29
C CYS A 154 4.28 -5.77 -4.90
N HIS A 155 4.97 -6.81 -4.47
CA HIS A 155 5.56 -6.87 -3.13
C HIS A 155 6.50 -5.68 -2.87
N GLN A 156 6.26 -4.95 -1.80
CA GLN A 156 6.99 -3.75 -1.34
C GLN A 156 6.89 -2.52 -2.24
N MET A 157 6.10 -2.52 -3.32
CA MET A 157 6.03 -1.43 -4.29
C MET A 157 5.79 -0.06 -3.65
N VAL A 158 4.75 0.10 -2.84
CA VAL A 158 4.41 1.41 -2.24
C VAL A 158 5.54 1.90 -1.33
N ARG A 159 6.11 1.02 -0.51
CA ARG A 159 7.22 1.38 0.39
C ARG A 159 8.49 1.76 -0.37
N ALA A 160 8.78 1.11 -1.49
CA ALA A 160 9.93 1.46 -2.35
C ALA A 160 9.72 2.80 -3.06
N LEU A 161 8.50 3.08 -3.54
CA LEU A 161 8.13 4.39 -4.08
C LEU A 161 8.32 5.48 -3.04
N VAL A 162 7.77 5.28 -1.82
CA VAL A 162 7.89 6.25 -0.73
C VAL A 162 9.34 6.51 -0.36
N GLY A 163 10.17 5.46 -0.23
CA GLY A 163 11.61 5.63 0.04
C GLY A 163 12.28 6.53 -1.00
N THR A 164 11.95 6.35 -2.28
CA THR A 164 12.48 7.18 -3.37
C THR A 164 11.93 8.62 -3.31
N PHE A 165 10.64 8.80 -3.02
CA PHE A 165 10.07 10.13 -2.82
C PHE A 165 10.75 10.89 -1.67
N ILE A 166 11.09 10.21 -0.57
CA ILE A 166 11.80 10.82 0.55
C ILE A 166 13.21 11.26 0.14
N GLU A 167 13.94 10.48 -0.65
CA GLU A 167 15.24 10.93 -1.17
C GLU A 167 15.12 12.16 -2.08
N ILE A 168 14.05 12.25 -2.89
CA ILE A 168 13.72 13.42 -3.70
C ILE A 168 13.38 14.62 -2.79
N GLY A 169 12.54 14.41 -1.77
CA GLY A 169 12.19 15.44 -0.78
C GLY A 169 13.40 15.99 -0.04
N LEU A 170 14.37 15.14 0.26
CA LEU A 170 15.67 15.50 0.87
C LEU A 170 16.67 16.12 -0.14
N SER A 171 16.28 16.30 -1.41
CA SER A 171 17.16 16.78 -2.50
C SER A 171 18.40 15.91 -2.77
N LYS A 172 18.35 14.63 -2.42
CA LYS A 172 19.38 13.66 -2.79
C LYS A 172 19.25 13.22 -4.24
N ARG A 173 18.06 13.38 -4.83
CA ARG A 173 17.70 13.06 -6.22
C ARG A 173 16.81 14.16 -6.80
N PRO A 174 16.89 14.44 -8.10
CA PRO A 174 15.93 15.32 -8.77
C PRO A 174 14.58 14.58 -8.95
N PRO A 175 13.43 15.29 -9.10
CA PRO A 175 12.13 14.69 -9.35
C PRO A 175 12.10 13.82 -10.63
N SER A 176 12.87 14.16 -11.65
CA SER A 176 13.00 13.43 -12.92
C SER A 176 13.51 12.00 -12.77
N ASP A 177 14.24 11.69 -11.69
CA ASP A 177 14.77 10.35 -11.44
C ASP A 177 13.66 9.32 -11.28
N MET A 178 12.47 9.71 -10.80
CA MET A 178 11.35 8.79 -10.68
C MET A 178 11.00 8.14 -12.03
N ARG A 179 10.92 8.94 -13.08
CA ARG A 179 10.68 8.43 -14.44
C ARG A 179 11.85 7.57 -14.94
N GLY A 180 13.08 7.99 -14.66
CA GLY A 180 14.27 7.21 -15.02
C GLY A 180 14.29 5.82 -14.40
N LEU A 181 13.92 5.71 -13.12
CA LEU A 181 13.82 4.43 -12.41
C LEU A 181 12.72 3.52 -12.99
N ILE A 182 11.55 4.07 -13.33
CA ILE A 182 10.46 3.31 -13.98
C ILE A 182 10.96 2.74 -15.32
N VAL A 183 11.64 3.55 -16.12
CA VAL A 183 12.15 3.12 -17.45
C VAL A 183 13.27 2.10 -17.32
N SER A 184 14.17 2.26 -16.35
CA SER A 184 15.32 1.35 -16.16
C SER A 184 14.89 -0.04 -15.64
N GLY A 185 13.81 -0.12 -14.86
CA GLY A 185 13.37 -1.36 -14.20
C GLY A 185 14.38 -1.91 -13.17
N ASP A 186 15.48 -1.20 -12.92
CA ASP A 186 16.57 -1.67 -12.05
C ASP A 186 16.29 -1.36 -10.57
N ARG A 187 16.02 -2.41 -9.80
CA ARG A 187 15.75 -2.33 -8.36
C ARG A 187 16.94 -1.80 -7.54
N ALA A 188 18.18 -2.03 -8.02
CA ALA A 188 19.36 -1.59 -7.30
C ALA A 188 19.51 -0.07 -7.28
N GLN A 189 18.93 0.62 -8.26
CA GLN A 189 18.98 2.08 -8.36
C GLN A 189 17.90 2.78 -7.51
N ALA A 190 16.82 2.07 -7.15
CA ALA A 190 15.78 2.64 -6.30
C ALA A 190 16.24 2.72 -4.84
N ALA A 191 15.66 3.67 -4.10
CA ALA A 191 15.96 3.86 -2.68
C ALA A 191 15.59 2.62 -1.83
N PRO A 192 16.14 2.52 -0.60
CA PRO A 192 15.68 1.55 0.39
C PRO A 192 14.18 1.69 0.64
N VAL A 193 13.54 0.57 1.00
CA VAL A 193 12.10 0.58 1.31
C VAL A 193 11.81 1.37 2.57
N ALA A 194 10.77 2.19 2.54
CA ALA A 194 10.28 2.93 3.69
C ALA A 194 9.84 1.98 4.83
N PRO A 195 9.92 2.39 6.11
CA PRO A 195 9.44 1.62 7.25
C PRO A 195 7.98 1.18 7.10
N PRO A 196 7.58 0.01 7.62
CA PRO A 196 6.24 -0.53 7.39
C PRO A 196 5.13 0.23 8.12
N GLN A 197 5.40 0.77 9.32
CA GLN A 197 4.38 1.34 10.21
C GLN A 197 3.67 2.57 9.63
N GLY A 198 4.31 3.32 8.71
CA GLY A 198 3.65 4.43 8.03
C GLY A 198 2.63 4.00 6.97
N LEU A 199 2.64 2.72 6.54
CA LEU A 199 1.81 2.23 5.46
C LEU A 199 0.51 1.61 5.97
N ILE A 200 -0.59 1.96 5.32
CA ILE A 200 -1.94 1.44 5.61
C ILE A 200 -2.61 1.03 4.30
N LEU A 201 -3.07 -0.22 4.19
CA LEU A 201 -4.07 -0.62 3.19
C LEU A 201 -5.37 0.08 3.56
N TRP A 202 -5.73 1.12 2.80
CA TRP A 202 -6.84 2.00 3.18
C TRP A 202 -8.19 1.48 2.71
N GLU A 203 -8.25 1.03 1.46
CA GLU A 203 -9.51 0.64 0.83
C GLU A 203 -9.27 -0.36 -0.31
N VAL A 204 -10.24 -1.23 -0.54
CA VAL A 204 -10.29 -2.15 -1.68
C VAL A 204 -11.61 -1.94 -2.40
N GLY A 205 -11.56 -1.71 -3.70
CA GLY A 205 -12.76 -1.51 -4.51
C GLY A 205 -13.16 -2.77 -5.27
N TYR A 206 -14.45 -3.06 -5.23
CA TYR A 206 -15.09 -4.17 -5.93
C TYR A 206 -16.13 -3.67 -6.93
N PRO A 207 -16.58 -4.50 -7.88
CA PRO A 207 -17.75 -4.20 -8.71
C PRO A 207 -19.00 -3.95 -7.85
N ALA A 208 -19.88 -3.07 -8.32
CA ALA A 208 -21.10 -2.69 -7.58
C ALA A 208 -22.13 -3.84 -7.42
N ASP A 209 -21.96 -4.91 -8.16
CA ASP A 209 -22.85 -6.07 -8.18
C ASP A 209 -22.32 -7.25 -7.34
N CYS A 210 -21.36 -7.02 -6.46
CA CYS A 210 -20.74 -8.06 -5.61
C CYS A 210 -21.49 -8.35 -4.30
N ASP A 211 -22.50 -7.54 -3.96
CA ASP A 211 -23.34 -7.68 -2.77
C ASP A 211 -24.55 -8.58 -3.05
#